data_0c9c92cf222130f77f8d044cd04980ec
#
_entry.id   0c9c92cf222130f77f8d044cd04980ec
#
_cell.length_a   1.000
_cell.length_b   1.000
_cell.length_c   1.000
_cell.angle_alpha   90.00
_cell.angle_beta   90.00
_cell.angle_gamma   90.00
#
_symmetry.space_group_name_H-M   'P 1'
#
loop_
_entity.id
_entity.type
_entity.pdbx_description
1 polymer ?
#
loop_
_entity_poly.entity_id
_entity_poly.type
_entity_poly.pdbx_seq_one_letter_code
_entity_poly.pdbx_strand_id
1 'polypeptide(L)'
;KFYSPMLAQKYDDRKNEVKYPLYSQPKLDGIRCIIQRTDTTKELQRIDEVELVAKTRNGKVIDAIPHILDSLRAFFISHPDAILDGELYNHDLKDNFNKITSLVRKQKPVRLESDTDISFEKKEKEFKERLVEGADTIQYWIYDAPQIGGLKEDANFFLRYDQLSFSLPTKDFQNNHPCLVV
;
A
#
# COMPACT_ATOMS: atom_id res chain seq x y z
N LYS A 1 -3.26 -13.19 -10.77
CA LYS A 1 -1.89 -12.69 -11.04
C LYS A 1 -1.65 -11.42 -10.25
N PHE A 2 -0.50 -11.26 -9.58
CA PHE A 2 -0.16 -10.03 -8.88
C PHE A 2 0.28 -8.94 -9.87
N TYR A 3 -0.21 -7.71 -9.67
CA TYR A 3 0.12 -6.56 -10.51
C TYR A 3 1.60 -6.16 -10.34
N SER A 4 2.27 -5.81 -11.44
CA SER A 4 3.62 -5.27 -11.43
C SER A 4 3.56 -3.77 -11.77
N PRO A 5 3.98 -2.88 -10.86
CA PRO A 5 3.80 -1.45 -11.06
C PRO A 5 4.74 -0.90 -12.14
N MET A 6 4.25 0.09 -12.85
CA MET A 6 5.04 0.87 -13.78
C MET A 6 6.16 1.63 -13.05
N LEU A 7 7.33 1.72 -13.65
CA LEU A 7 8.46 2.50 -13.14
C LEU A 7 8.47 3.90 -13.75
N ALA A 8 8.75 4.89 -12.90
CA ALA A 8 8.92 6.26 -13.36
C ALA A 8 10.11 6.39 -14.30
N GLN A 9 9.96 7.22 -15.34
CA GLN A 9 11.01 7.62 -16.28
C GLN A 9 11.55 9.00 -15.87
N LYS A 10 12.80 9.30 -16.22
CA LYS A 10 13.34 10.64 -16.00
C LYS A 10 12.68 11.62 -16.98
N TYR A 11 12.23 12.76 -16.47
CA TYR A 11 11.59 13.80 -17.29
C TYR A 11 12.51 14.31 -18.40
N ASP A 12 13.79 14.56 -18.08
CA ASP A 12 14.77 15.09 -19.05
C ASP A 12 14.97 14.15 -20.25
N ASP A 13 14.86 12.84 -20.06
CA ASP A 13 15.00 11.85 -21.12
C ASP A 13 13.76 11.80 -22.05
N ARG A 14 12.61 12.30 -21.58
CA ARG A 14 11.30 12.18 -22.24
C ARG A 14 10.57 13.50 -22.46
N LYS A 15 11.19 14.65 -22.16
CA LYS A 15 10.54 15.97 -22.19
C LYS A 15 9.86 16.32 -23.53
N ASN A 16 10.37 15.81 -24.66
CA ASN A 16 9.79 16.04 -25.98
C ASN A 16 8.54 15.17 -26.25
N GLU A 17 8.31 14.13 -25.45
CA GLU A 17 7.14 13.25 -25.53
C GLU A 17 6.00 13.71 -24.60
N VAL A 18 6.31 14.62 -23.70
CA VAL A 18 5.37 15.11 -22.67
C VAL A 18 4.38 16.09 -23.30
N LYS A 19 3.08 15.83 -23.09
CA LYS A 19 1.98 16.69 -23.54
C LYS A 19 1.30 17.31 -22.33
N TYR A 20 1.08 18.61 -22.37
CA TYR A 20 0.39 19.36 -21.31
C TYR A 20 -1.11 19.51 -21.61
N PRO A 21 -1.99 19.63 -20.58
CA PRO A 21 -1.66 19.66 -19.15
C PRO A 21 -1.33 18.28 -18.56
N LEU A 22 -0.59 18.26 -17.41
CA LEU A 22 -0.19 17.06 -16.69
C LEU A 22 -0.66 17.11 -15.24
N TYR A 23 -0.89 15.94 -14.67
CA TYR A 23 -1.03 15.79 -13.24
C TYR A 23 0.35 15.69 -12.58
N SER A 24 0.47 16.27 -11.40
CA SER A 24 1.69 16.24 -10.61
C SER A 24 1.39 15.68 -9.23
N GLN A 25 2.22 14.77 -8.76
CA GLN A 25 2.16 14.20 -7.42
C GLN A 25 3.53 14.31 -6.76
N PRO A 26 3.61 14.47 -5.43
CA PRO A 26 4.88 14.49 -4.73
C PRO A 26 5.58 13.13 -4.85
N LYS A 27 6.88 13.15 -5.08
CA LYS A 27 7.70 11.95 -4.97
C LYS A 27 8.02 11.71 -3.49
N LEU A 28 7.29 10.82 -2.86
CA LEU A 28 7.51 10.45 -1.46
C LEU A 28 8.72 9.51 -1.33
N ASP A 29 9.44 9.65 -0.24
CA ASP A 29 10.59 8.79 0.08
C ASP A 29 10.18 7.76 1.13
N GLY A 30 9.54 6.71 0.69
CA GLY A 30 9.02 5.61 1.49
C GLY A 30 9.27 4.25 0.85
N ILE A 31 8.35 3.33 1.05
CA ILE A 31 8.41 1.99 0.45
C ILE A 31 7.20 1.79 -0.46
N ARG A 32 7.46 1.66 -1.77
CA ARG A 32 6.42 1.36 -2.76
C ARG A 32 5.65 0.10 -2.38
N CYS A 33 4.34 0.21 -2.33
CA CYS A 33 3.44 -0.85 -1.92
C CYS A 33 2.28 -0.98 -2.90
N ILE A 34 2.04 -2.21 -3.35
CA ILE A 34 0.87 -2.58 -4.13
C ILE A 34 -0.04 -3.42 -3.25
N ILE A 35 -1.32 -3.04 -3.16
CA ILE A 35 -2.34 -3.77 -2.39
C ILE A 35 -3.46 -4.21 -3.33
N GLN A 36 -3.82 -5.49 -3.26
CA GLN A 36 -4.93 -6.09 -3.99
C GLN A 36 -5.52 -7.27 -3.21
N ARG A 37 -6.68 -7.73 -3.63
CA ARG A 37 -7.25 -8.98 -3.10
C ARG A 37 -6.40 -10.19 -3.51
N THR A 38 -6.35 -11.19 -2.64
CA THR A 38 -5.68 -12.48 -2.92
C THR A 38 -6.47 -13.28 -3.97
N ASP A 39 -7.80 -13.25 -3.86
CA ASP A 39 -8.73 -13.93 -4.77
C ASP A 39 -9.84 -12.95 -5.22
N THR A 40 -9.84 -12.59 -6.49
CA THR A 40 -10.84 -11.70 -7.10
C THR A 40 -12.05 -12.44 -7.67
N THR A 41 -12.03 -13.77 -7.70
CA THR A 41 -13.12 -14.58 -8.24
C THR A 41 -14.22 -14.84 -7.22
N LYS A 42 -13.90 -14.75 -5.92
CA LYS A 42 -14.84 -14.96 -4.82
C LYS A 42 -15.71 -13.72 -4.63
N GLU A 43 -17.02 -13.88 -4.72
CA GLU A 43 -17.97 -12.86 -4.26
C GLU A 43 -17.94 -12.79 -2.74
N LEU A 44 -17.85 -11.58 -2.20
CA LEU A 44 -17.76 -11.32 -0.78
C LEU A 44 -18.97 -10.52 -0.33
N GLN A 45 -19.53 -10.91 0.81
CA GLN A 45 -20.65 -10.19 1.42
C GLN A 45 -20.26 -9.52 2.74
N ARG A 46 -19.14 -9.95 3.34
CA ARG A 46 -18.70 -9.52 4.67
C ARG A 46 -17.27 -9.00 4.62
N ILE A 47 -17.00 -7.98 5.44
CA ILE A 47 -15.68 -7.33 5.52
C ILE A 47 -14.60 -8.31 6.02
N ASP A 48 -14.95 -9.22 6.93
CA ASP A 48 -14.01 -10.22 7.48
C ASP A 48 -13.61 -11.30 6.48
N GLU A 49 -14.34 -11.44 5.38
CA GLU A 49 -13.99 -12.37 4.28
C GLU A 49 -12.97 -11.78 3.29
N VAL A 50 -12.70 -10.47 3.39
CA VAL A 50 -11.75 -9.80 2.48
C VAL A 50 -10.32 -10.16 2.87
N GLU A 51 -9.65 -10.90 2.00
CA GLU A 51 -8.24 -11.18 2.13
C GLU A 51 -7.41 -10.31 1.19
N LEU A 52 -6.51 -9.53 1.75
CA LEU A 52 -5.64 -8.61 1.04
C LEU A 52 -4.19 -9.07 1.10
N VAL A 53 -3.46 -8.79 0.03
CA VAL A 53 -2.02 -8.97 -0.03
C VAL A 53 -1.35 -7.64 -0.38
N ALA A 54 -0.35 -7.29 0.43
CA ALA A 54 0.53 -6.16 0.18
C ALA A 54 1.89 -6.65 -0.28
N LYS A 55 2.44 -6.06 -1.34
CA LYS A 55 3.77 -6.41 -1.85
C LYS A 55 4.57 -5.18 -2.26
N THR A 56 5.86 -5.29 -2.09
CA THR A 56 6.80 -4.31 -2.65
C THR A 56 6.80 -4.34 -4.18
N ARG A 57 7.42 -3.34 -4.79
CA ARG A 57 7.66 -3.28 -6.25
C ARG A 57 8.25 -4.58 -6.83
N ASN A 58 9.08 -5.26 -6.07
CA ASN A 58 9.75 -6.50 -6.49
C ASN A 58 8.96 -7.77 -6.12
N GLY A 59 7.71 -7.64 -5.70
CA GLY A 59 6.83 -8.77 -5.38
C GLY A 59 7.03 -9.38 -3.98
N LYS A 60 7.91 -8.81 -3.13
CA LYS A 60 8.11 -9.29 -1.76
C LYS A 60 6.91 -8.90 -0.89
N VAL A 61 6.34 -9.86 -0.17
CA VAL A 61 5.21 -9.64 0.75
C VAL A 61 5.60 -8.70 1.89
N ILE A 62 4.66 -7.86 2.29
CA ILE A 62 4.77 -6.95 3.43
C ILE A 62 3.75 -7.39 4.48
N ASP A 63 4.25 -7.88 5.61
CA ASP A 63 3.42 -8.43 6.70
C ASP A 63 3.15 -7.41 7.82
N ALA A 64 3.94 -6.35 7.90
CA ALA A 64 3.98 -5.45 9.06
C ALA A 64 2.99 -4.27 8.98
N ILE A 65 1.93 -4.38 8.18
CA ILE A 65 0.93 -3.31 7.98
C ILE A 65 -0.52 -3.78 8.13
N PRO A 66 -0.87 -4.62 9.14
CA PRO A 66 -2.23 -5.11 9.29
C PRO A 66 -3.25 -3.99 9.47
N HIS A 67 -2.92 -2.91 10.15
CA HIS A 67 -3.77 -1.73 10.35
C HIS A 67 -4.20 -1.07 9.02
N ILE A 68 -3.31 -1.03 8.03
CA ILE A 68 -3.61 -0.52 6.69
C ILE A 68 -4.53 -1.48 5.96
N LEU A 69 -4.22 -2.78 5.96
CA LEU A 69 -5.05 -3.79 5.31
C LEU A 69 -6.46 -3.81 5.90
N ASP A 70 -6.59 -3.75 7.22
CA ASP A 70 -7.88 -3.73 7.89
C ASP A 70 -8.70 -2.48 7.54
N SER A 71 -8.07 -1.31 7.44
CA SER A 71 -8.74 -0.06 7.04
C SER A 71 -9.25 -0.07 5.59
N LEU A 72 -8.65 -0.90 4.73
CA LEU A 72 -9.02 -1.00 3.31
C LEU A 72 -10.08 -2.08 3.01
N ARG A 73 -10.42 -2.96 3.97
CA ARG A 73 -11.36 -4.06 3.71
C ARG A 73 -12.71 -3.57 3.19
N ALA A 74 -13.27 -2.52 3.77
CA ALA A 74 -14.54 -1.94 3.33
C ALA A 74 -14.46 -1.40 1.89
N PHE A 75 -13.33 -0.76 1.53
CA PHE A 75 -13.09 -0.31 0.16
C PHE A 75 -13.10 -1.48 -0.83
N PHE A 76 -12.44 -2.60 -0.50
CA PHE A 76 -12.37 -3.77 -1.38
C PHE A 76 -13.67 -4.61 -1.45
N ILE A 77 -14.63 -4.43 -0.55
CA ILE A 77 -15.99 -4.94 -0.73
C ILE A 77 -16.67 -4.19 -1.88
N SER A 78 -16.55 -2.86 -1.90
CA SER A 78 -17.19 -2.02 -2.94
C SER A 78 -16.44 -2.05 -4.27
N HIS A 79 -15.14 -2.32 -4.23
CA HIS A 79 -14.23 -2.36 -5.41
C HIS A 79 -13.42 -3.65 -5.44
N PRO A 80 -14.07 -4.81 -5.67
CA PRO A 80 -13.44 -6.12 -5.50
C PRO A 80 -12.29 -6.40 -6.47
N ASP A 81 -12.26 -5.71 -7.60
CA ASP A 81 -11.24 -5.82 -8.64
C ASP A 81 -10.11 -4.79 -8.50
N ALA A 82 -10.19 -3.90 -7.51
CA ALA A 82 -9.25 -2.81 -7.38
C ALA A 82 -7.81 -3.28 -7.14
N ILE A 83 -6.88 -2.53 -7.69
CA ILE A 83 -5.44 -2.60 -7.42
C ILE A 83 -5.02 -1.21 -6.96
N LEU A 84 -4.47 -1.10 -5.77
CA LEU A 84 -3.96 0.16 -5.22
C LEU A 84 -2.45 0.21 -5.35
N ASP A 85 -1.94 1.33 -5.80
CA ASP A 85 -0.51 1.62 -5.95
C ASP A 85 -0.14 2.88 -5.18
N GLY A 86 0.76 2.75 -4.22
CA GLY A 86 1.12 3.85 -3.33
C GLY A 86 2.44 3.65 -2.61
N GLU A 87 2.65 4.45 -1.60
CA GLU A 87 3.86 4.47 -0.78
C GLU A 87 3.52 4.29 0.70
N LEU A 88 4.22 3.40 1.38
CA LEU A 88 4.21 3.32 2.83
C LEU A 88 5.11 4.43 3.37
N TYR A 89 4.49 5.39 4.06
CA TYR A 89 5.12 6.67 4.36
C TYR A 89 4.52 7.31 5.62
N ASN A 90 5.23 8.24 6.21
CA ASN A 90 4.69 9.20 7.16
C ASN A 90 5.43 10.52 6.98
N HIS A 91 4.69 11.62 6.85
CA HIS A 91 5.29 12.92 6.59
C HIS A 91 6.17 13.43 7.74
N ASP A 92 5.85 13.08 8.98
CA ASP A 92 6.65 13.43 10.15
C ASP A 92 8.01 12.70 10.17
N LEU A 93 8.14 11.63 9.37
CA LEU A 93 9.37 10.86 9.20
C LEU A 93 10.05 11.10 7.85
N LYS A 94 9.71 12.16 7.13
CA LYS A 94 10.23 12.47 5.78
C LYS A 94 11.77 12.44 5.69
N ASP A 95 12.45 12.83 6.76
CA ASP A 95 13.91 12.86 6.85
C ASP A 95 14.49 11.58 7.53
N ASN A 96 13.65 10.59 7.82
CA ASN A 96 14.05 9.36 8.51
C ASN A 96 13.54 8.09 7.80
N PHE A 97 13.98 7.90 6.56
CA PHE A 97 13.67 6.72 5.75
C PHE A 97 14.05 5.40 6.43
N ASN A 98 15.15 5.39 7.21
CA ASN A 98 15.57 4.19 7.93
C ASN A 98 14.54 3.74 8.96
N LYS A 99 13.83 4.67 9.62
CA LYS A 99 12.77 4.34 10.56
C LYS A 99 11.59 3.68 9.84
N ILE A 100 11.12 4.28 8.74
CA ILE A 100 10.06 3.69 7.88
C ILE A 100 10.45 2.28 7.46
N THR A 101 11.67 2.13 6.92
CA THR A 101 12.18 0.83 6.47
C THR A 101 12.21 -0.21 7.58
N SER A 102 12.66 0.17 8.78
CA SER A 102 12.75 -0.74 9.94
C SER A 102 11.39 -1.26 10.39
N LEU A 103 10.35 -0.43 10.29
CA LEU A 103 8.97 -0.80 10.66
C LEU A 103 8.32 -1.68 9.59
N VAL A 104 8.50 -1.35 8.32
CA VAL A 104 7.79 -1.99 7.20
C VAL A 104 8.40 -3.31 6.77
N ARG A 105 9.74 -3.44 6.80
CA ARG A 105 10.44 -4.64 6.31
C ARG A 105 10.47 -5.82 7.29
N LYS A 106 9.97 -5.64 8.50
CA LYS A 106 9.87 -6.77 9.46
C LYS A 106 8.86 -7.79 8.94
N GLN A 107 9.31 -9.04 8.81
CA GLN A 107 8.46 -10.14 8.36
C GLN A 107 7.90 -10.88 9.57
N LYS A 108 6.69 -11.45 9.40
CA LYS A 108 6.12 -12.37 10.38
C LYS A 108 7.12 -13.51 10.63
N PRO A 109 7.46 -13.80 11.89
CA PRO A 109 8.39 -14.87 12.19
C PRO A 109 7.84 -16.22 11.77
N VAL A 110 8.71 -17.01 11.15
CA VAL A 110 8.45 -18.43 10.87
C VAL A 110 9.33 -19.24 11.79
N ARG A 111 8.75 -20.25 12.44
CA ARG A 111 9.50 -21.13 13.32
C ARG A 111 10.45 -22.01 12.49
N LEU A 112 11.73 -21.97 12.86
CA LEU A 112 12.76 -22.81 12.26
C LEU A 112 13.00 -24.04 13.14
N GLU A 113 13.53 -25.12 12.59
CA GLU A 113 13.88 -26.32 13.34
C GLU A 113 14.89 -26.05 14.47
N SER A 114 15.75 -25.05 14.29
CA SER A 114 16.72 -24.60 15.29
C SER A 114 16.14 -23.74 16.41
N ASP A 115 14.87 -23.32 16.31
CA ASP A 115 14.26 -22.46 17.31
C ASP A 115 13.83 -23.26 18.55
N THR A 116 14.27 -22.81 19.72
CA THR A 116 13.63 -23.18 20.99
C THR A 116 12.32 -22.42 21.18
N ASP A 117 11.42 -22.91 22.06
CA ASP A 117 10.18 -22.20 22.36
C ASP A 117 10.45 -20.76 22.81
N ILE A 118 11.42 -20.57 23.70
CA ILE A 118 11.83 -19.24 24.21
C ILE A 118 12.35 -18.35 23.09
N SER A 119 13.15 -18.87 22.16
CA SER A 119 13.69 -18.07 21.07
C SER A 119 12.62 -17.66 20.06
N PHE A 120 11.65 -18.54 19.81
CA PHE A 120 10.54 -18.24 18.91
C PHE A 120 9.56 -17.23 19.53
N GLU A 121 9.19 -17.41 20.81
CA GLU A 121 8.34 -16.46 21.54
C GLU A 121 8.95 -15.05 21.56
N LYS A 122 10.29 -14.94 21.71
CA LYS A 122 10.97 -13.65 21.61
C LYS A 122 10.81 -13.01 20.23
N LYS A 123 10.96 -13.78 19.14
CA LYS A 123 10.76 -13.29 17.77
C LYS A 123 9.32 -12.82 17.56
N GLU A 124 8.33 -13.55 18.06
CA GLU A 124 6.92 -13.15 17.97
C GLU A 124 6.63 -11.87 18.78
N LYS A 125 7.19 -11.76 19.97
CA LYS A 125 7.04 -10.55 20.79
C LYS A 125 7.61 -9.34 20.11
N GLU A 126 8.85 -9.42 19.59
CA GLU A 126 9.48 -8.34 18.83
C GLU A 126 8.67 -7.94 17.59
N PHE A 127 8.08 -8.91 16.91
CA PHE A 127 7.21 -8.63 15.77
C PHE A 127 5.93 -7.89 16.18
N LYS A 128 5.27 -8.34 17.26
CA LYS A 128 4.07 -7.68 17.81
C LYS A 128 4.35 -6.23 18.25
N GLU A 129 5.48 -5.99 18.92
CA GLU A 129 5.89 -4.63 19.31
C GLU A 129 6.07 -3.73 18.09
N ARG A 130 6.65 -4.26 16.99
CA ARG A 130 6.79 -3.53 15.73
C ARG A 130 5.45 -3.24 15.06
N LEU A 131 4.48 -4.16 15.14
CA LEU A 131 3.14 -3.92 14.60
C LEU A 131 2.44 -2.79 15.34
N VAL A 132 2.57 -2.71 16.66
CA VAL A 132 1.98 -1.62 17.47
C VAL A 132 2.61 -0.28 17.09
N GLU A 133 3.94 -0.20 17.04
CA GLU A 133 4.64 1.02 16.64
C GLU A 133 4.30 1.42 15.19
N GLY A 134 4.20 0.44 14.29
CA GLY A 134 3.85 0.66 12.88
C GLY A 134 2.42 1.16 12.72
N ALA A 135 1.47 0.67 13.53
CA ALA A 135 0.07 1.09 13.49
C ALA A 135 -0.11 2.58 13.79
N ASP A 136 0.70 3.11 14.73
CA ASP A 136 0.67 4.52 15.11
C ASP A 136 1.47 5.43 14.16
N THR A 137 2.32 4.83 13.31
CA THR A 137 3.34 5.58 12.58
C THR A 137 3.17 5.50 11.07
N ILE A 138 2.97 4.31 10.51
CA ILE A 138 2.99 4.09 9.06
C ILE A 138 1.61 4.31 8.45
N GLN A 139 1.56 5.18 7.43
CA GLN A 139 0.41 5.43 6.58
C GLN A 139 0.65 4.85 5.18
N TYR A 140 -0.43 4.64 4.43
CA TYR A 140 -0.39 4.28 3.02
C TYR A 140 -0.87 5.45 2.17
N TRP A 141 0.05 6.09 1.46
CA TRP A 141 -0.22 7.22 0.57
C TRP A 141 -0.40 6.71 -0.85
N ILE A 142 -1.63 6.78 -1.37
CA ILE A 142 -2.06 6.11 -2.59
C ILE A 142 -1.93 7.07 -3.77
N TYR A 143 -1.14 6.70 -4.75
CA TYR A 143 -0.89 7.48 -5.97
C TYR A 143 -1.91 7.22 -7.07
N ASP A 144 -2.30 5.96 -7.25
CA ASP A 144 -3.14 5.51 -8.35
C ASP A 144 -3.90 4.24 -7.96
N ALA A 145 -4.96 3.97 -8.69
CA ALA A 145 -5.60 2.67 -8.74
C ALA A 145 -5.52 2.15 -10.18
N PRO A 146 -4.46 1.42 -10.57
CA PRO A 146 -4.29 0.88 -11.93
C PRO A 146 -5.47 0.09 -12.45
N GLN A 147 -6.26 -0.46 -11.53
CA GLN A 147 -7.57 -1.04 -11.80
C GLN A 147 -8.54 -0.64 -10.69
N ILE A 148 -9.72 -0.15 -11.05
CA ILE A 148 -10.79 0.22 -10.12
C ILE A 148 -12.14 0.34 -10.85
N GLY A 149 -13.19 -0.32 -10.35
CA GLY A 149 -14.55 -0.18 -10.86
C GLY A 149 -14.69 -0.47 -12.36
N GLY A 150 -13.97 -1.47 -12.86
CA GLY A 150 -13.94 -1.84 -14.28
C GLY A 150 -12.96 -1.01 -15.13
N LEU A 151 -12.45 0.12 -14.65
CA LEU A 151 -11.36 0.85 -15.30
C LEU A 151 -10.05 0.10 -15.11
N LYS A 152 -9.23 0.03 -16.17
CA LYS A 152 -7.90 -0.60 -16.17
C LYS A 152 -6.80 0.44 -16.36
N GLU A 153 -5.54 0.00 -16.31
CA GLU A 153 -4.36 0.85 -16.43
C GLU A 153 -4.26 1.66 -17.75
N ASP A 154 -4.93 1.22 -18.80
CA ASP A 154 -5.05 1.93 -20.08
C ASP A 154 -6.12 3.04 -20.06
N ALA A 155 -6.98 3.05 -19.04
CA ALA A 155 -7.91 4.14 -18.83
C ALA A 155 -7.19 5.44 -18.43
N ASN A 156 -7.80 6.58 -18.72
CA ASN A 156 -7.26 7.87 -18.33
C ASN A 156 -7.02 7.94 -16.81
N PHE A 157 -5.84 8.42 -16.40
CA PHE A 157 -5.46 8.59 -15.00
C PHE A 157 -6.49 9.39 -14.20
N PHE A 158 -7.02 10.49 -14.80
CA PHE A 158 -8.05 11.30 -14.14
C PHE A 158 -9.27 10.48 -13.71
N LEU A 159 -9.78 9.61 -14.58
CA LEU A 159 -10.96 8.78 -14.26
C LEU A 159 -10.68 7.80 -13.13
N ARG A 160 -9.50 7.20 -13.11
CA ARG A 160 -9.10 6.29 -12.01
C ARG A 160 -8.91 7.05 -10.71
N TYR A 161 -8.27 8.21 -10.76
CA TYR A 161 -8.03 9.07 -9.62
C TYR A 161 -9.34 9.62 -9.04
N ASP A 162 -10.29 10.02 -9.89
CA ASP A 162 -11.61 10.51 -9.47
C ASP A 162 -12.37 9.44 -8.68
N GLN A 163 -12.45 8.21 -9.19
CA GLN A 163 -13.05 7.11 -8.44
C GLN A 163 -12.33 6.80 -7.12
N LEU A 164 -11.00 6.83 -7.13
CA LEU A 164 -10.19 6.57 -5.95
C LEU A 164 -10.41 7.64 -4.87
N SER A 165 -10.35 8.92 -5.24
CA SER A 165 -10.52 10.06 -4.31
C SER A 165 -11.94 10.22 -3.79
N PHE A 166 -12.94 9.73 -4.53
CA PHE A 166 -14.32 9.64 -4.05
C PHE A 166 -14.53 8.54 -3.02
N SER A 167 -13.75 7.46 -3.11
CA SER A 167 -13.92 6.25 -2.30
C SER A 167 -13.03 6.19 -1.06
N LEU A 168 -11.93 6.95 -1.03
CA LEU A 168 -10.95 6.98 0.07
C LEU A 168 -10.60 8.42 0.47
N PRO A 169 -10.21 8.65 1.73
CA PRO A 169 -9.80 9.98 2.19
C PRO A 169 -8.62 10.53 1.40
N THR A 170 -8.69 11.82 1.07
CA THR A 170 -7.56 12.56 0.51
C THR A 170 -6.75 13.24 1.60
N LYS A 171 -5.46 13.45 1.37
CA LYS A 171 -4.53 14.03 2.36
C LYS A 171 -4.95 15.44 2.82
N ASP A 172 -5.65 16.18 1.99
CA ASP A 172 -6.07 17.55 2.29
C ASP A 172 -7.21 17.62 3.32
N PHE A 173 -7.92 16.52 3.53
CA PHE A 173 -9.10 16.47 4.39
C PHE A 173 -8.95 15.63 5.65
N GLN A 174 -8.06 14.63 5.68
CA GLN A 174 -7.92 13.70 6.82
C GLN A 174 -6.48 13.21 7.01
N ASN A 175 -5.61 14.05 7.56
CA ASN A 175 -4.19 13.75 7.72
C ASN A 175 -3.86 12.54 8.61
N ASN A 176 -4.77 12.15 9.52
CA ASN A 176 -4.53 11.05 10.48
C ASN A 176 -5.10 9.70 10.03
N HIS A 177 -5.69 9.62 8.83
CA HIS A 177 -6.21 8.35 8.34
C HIS A 177 -5.05 7.41 7.92
N PRO A 178 -5.15 6.08 8.16
CA PRO A 178 -4.11 5.13 7.75
C PRO A 178 -3.84 5.12 6.26
N CYS A 179 -4.85 5.43 5.45
CA CYS A 179 -4.77 5.42 3.99
C CYS A 179 -5.24 6.77 3.44
N LEU A 180 -4.40 7.42 2.63
CA LEU A 180 -4.64 8.75 2.07
C LEU A 180 -4.37 8.75 0.58
N VAL A 181 -5.30 9.32 -0.21
CA VAL A 181 -5.09 9.57 -1.63
C VAL A 181 -4.27 10.85 -1.81
N VAL A 182 -3.23 10.82 -2.65
CA VAL A 182 -2.24 11.89 -2.85
C VAL A 182 -2.57 12.74 -4.06
#